data_266ac0a7f7411995346c8aa2cb978033
#
_entry.id   266ac0a7f7411995346c8aa2cb978033
#
_cell.length_a   1.000
_cell.length_b   1.000
_cell.length_c   1.000
_cell.angle_alpha   90.00
_cell.angle_beta   90.00
_cell.angle_gamma   90.00
#
_symmetry.space_group_name_H-M   'P 1'
#
loop_
_entity.id
_entity.type
_entity.pdbx_description
1 polymer ?
#
loop_
_entity_poly.entity_id
_entity_poly.type
_entity_poly.pdbx_seq_one_letter_code
_entity_poly.pdbx_strand_id
1 'polypeptide(L)'
;MEYDIILATQSEIRRNLLKNTGIRFKAIKSDFDEAQLQDALNGKICSLKDAQDLVMKLSFEKAKNISGRYSKDLIIGCDQTLYFKKRILNKPVNYEESFEQLKGLSGENHKLITATTCVMESKQIWSYISVQDMQMRTLSDEYIKNYIK
;
A
#
# COMPACT_ATOMS: atom_id res chain seq x y z
N MET A 1 -23.84 -17.84 9.21
CA MET A 1 -23.63 -16.47 9.77
C MET A 1 -23.51 -15.52 8.59
N GLU A 2 -24.31 -14.47 8.60
CA GLU A 2 -24.27 -13.44 7.57
C GLU A 2 -23.32 -12.35 8.04
N TYR A 3 -22.30 -12.01 7.24
CA TYR A 3 -21.36 -10.94 7.51
C TYR A 3 -21.23 -10.07 6.25
N ASP A 4 -21.00 -8.80 6.46
CA ASP A 4 -20.66 -7.87 5.39
C ASP A 4 -19.15 -7.94 5.08
N ILE A 5 -18.79 -7.57 3.86
CA ILE A 5 -17.39 -7.37 3.49
C ILE A 5 -17.10 -5.88 3.48
N ILE A 6 -16.06 -5.46 4.19
CA ILE A 6 -15.63 -4.07 4.29
C ILE A 6 -14.20 -3.94 3.77
N LEU A 7 -13.99 -3.06 2.78
CA LEU A 7 -12.67 -2.71 2.28
C LEU A 7 -12.16 -1.45 3.00
N ALA A 8 -11.08 -1.61 3.77
CA ALA A 8 -10.45 -0.54 4.56
C ALA A 8 -9.61 0.40 3.67
N THR A 9 -10.26 1.23 2.85
CA THR A 9 -9.57 2.09 1.88
C THR A 9 -10.33 3.36 1.51
N GLN A 10 -9.57 4.41 1.16
CA GLN A 10 -10.06 5.57 0.41
C GLN A 10 -9.68 5.51 -1.07
N SER A 11 -8.79 4.60 -1.47
CA SER A 11 -8.30 4.51 -2.85
C SER A 11 -9.41 4.08 -3.80
N GLU A 12 -9.71 4.94 -4.77
CA GLU A 12 -10.68 4.64 -5.83
C GLU A 12 -10.22 3.45 -6.68
N ILE A 13 -8.92 3.36 -6.96
CA ILE A 13 -8.34 2.26 -7.73
C ILE A 13 -8.60 0.92 -7.04
N ARG A 14 -8.36 0.82 -5.73
CA ARG A 14 -8.62 -0.43 -4.98
C ARG A 14 -10.10 -0.77 -4.92
N ARG A 15 -10.96 0.23 -4.77
CA ARG A 15 -12.43 0.03 -4.84
C ARG A 15 -12.85 -0.53 -6.19
N ASN A 16 -12.35 0.05 -7.27
CA ASN A 16 -12.68 -0.40 -8.63
C ASN A 16 -12.15 -1.81 -8.90
N LEU A 17 -10.94 -2.15 -8.45
CA LEU A 17 -10.40 -3.50 -8.57
C LEU A 17 -11.30 -4.54 -7.88
N LEU A 18 -11.71 -4.30 -6.64
CA LEU A 18 -12.58 -5.24 -5.94
C LEU A 18 -13.99 -5.29 -6.54
N LYS A 19 -14.54 -4.13 -6.96
CA LYS A 19 -15.84 -4.06 -7.65
C LYS A 19 -15.88 -4.90 -8.92
N ASN A 20 -14.78 -4.92 -9.69
CA ASN A 20 -14.69 -5.69 -10.93
C ASN A 20 -14.72 -7.22 -10.71
N THR A 21 -14.51 -7.69 -9.49
CA THR A 21 -14.67 -9.12 -9.15
C THR A 21 -16.14 -9.54 -8.94
N GLY A 22 -17.07 -8.59 -8.91
CA GLY A 22 -18.48 -8.85 -8.62
C GLY A 22 -18.81 -9.02 -7.13
N ILE A 23 -17.82 -8.93 -6.24
CA ILE A 23 -18.03 -9.02 -4.78
C ILE A 23 -18.74 -7.75 -4.29
N ARG A 24 -19.79 -7.94 -3.48
CA ARG A 24 -20.46 -6.83 -2.79
C ARG A 24 -19.66 -6.44 -1.55
N PHE A 25 -19.35 -5.18 -1.37
CA PHE A 25 -18.60 -4.67 -0.23
C PHE A 25 -18.97 -3.22 0.09
N LYS A 26 -18.64 -2.80 1.30
CA LYS A 26 -18.63 -1.40 1.73
C LYS A 26 -17.18 -0.91 1.77
N ALA A 27 -16.90 0.34 1.37
CA ALA A 27 -15.60 0.94 1.51
C ALA A 27 -15.61 1.93 2.67
N ILE A 28 -14.74 1.73 3.65
CA ILE A 28 -14.63 2.59 4.84
C ILE A 28 -13.18 3.00 5.00
N LYS A 29 -12.96 4.30 5.27
CA LYS A 29 -11.62 4.81 5.59
C LYS A 29 -11.17 4.28 6.94
N SER A 30 -9.93 3.80 7.02
CA SER A 30 -9.24 3.57 8.29
C SER A 30 -8.71 4.91 8.84
N ASP A 31 -8.90 5.13 10.14
CA ASP A 31 -8.34 6.27 10.87
C ASP A 31 -6.95 5.95 11.45
N PHE A 32 -6.37 4.82 11.08
CA PHE A 32 -5.04 4.41 11.49
C PHE A 32 -3.97 5.39 10.97
N ASP A 33 -3.11 5.85 11.88
CA ASP A 33 -2.00 6.75 11.55
C ASP A 33 -0.84 5.97 10.92
N GLU A 34 -0.83 5.94 9.58
CA GLU A 34 0.21 5.28 8.80
C GLU A 34 1.56 6.00 8.91
N ALA A 35 1.54 7.34 8.99
CA ALA A 35 2.75 8.15 9.06
C ALA A 35 3.55 7.84 10.33
N GLN A 36 2.88 7.74 11.47
CA GLN A 36 3.53 7.39 12.74
C GLN A 36 4.25 6.04 12.67
N LEU A 37 3.64 5.03 12.03
CA LEU A 37 4.28 3.72 11.88
C LEU A 37 5.46 3.78 10.90
N GLN A 38 5.31 4.50 9.79
CA GLN A 38 6.37 4.66 8.80
C GLN A 38 7.57 5.40 9.40
N ASP A 39 7.35 6.47 10.17
CA ASP A 39 8.40 7.24 10.84
C ASP A 39 9.13 6.39 11.89
N ALA A 40 8.40 5.60 12.67
CA ALA A 40 9.00 4.70 13.67
C ALA A 40 9.92 3.63 13.07
N LEU A 41 9.70 3.29 11.79
CA LEU A 41 10.47 2.30 11.03
C LEU A 41 11.41 2.93 10.00
N ASN A 42 11.38 4.27 9.86
CA ASN A 42 12.26 4.98 8.95
C ASN A 42 13.73 4.75 9.34
N GLY A 43 14.58 4.47 8.34
CA GLY A 43 15.98 4.10 8.56
C GLY A 43 16.23 2.66 9.04
N LYS A 44 15.17 1.89 9.35
CA LYS A 44 15.28 0.45 9.72
C LYS A 44 15.06 -0.49 8.54
N ILE A 45 14.61 0.03 7.40
CA ILE A 45 14.37 -0.77 6.19
C ILE A 45 15.71 -0.94 5.47
N CYS A 46 16.33 -2.10 5.65
CA CYS A 46 17.63 -2.44 5.05
C CYS A 46 17.56 -3.60 4.06
N SER A 47 16.43 -4.32 4.04
CA SER A 47 16.22 -5.50 3.22
C SER A 47 14.82 -5.52 2.58
N LEU A 48 14.66 -6.38 1.57
CA LEU A 48 13.33 -6.66 1.00
C LEU A 48 12.39 -7.23 2.07
N LYS A 49 12.90 -8.05 2.97
CA LYS A 49 12.10 -8.63 4.06
C LYS A 49 11.53 -7.56 4.99
N ASP A 50 12.34 -6.57 5.38
CA ASP A 50 11.85 -5.46 6.22
C ASP A 50 10.74 -4.68 5.53
N ALA A 51 10.85 -4.45 4.22
CA ALA A 51 9.82 -3.79 3.43
C ALA A 51 8.53 -4.63 3.34
N GLN A 52 8.64 -5.95 3.19
CA GLN A 52 7.51 -6.86 3.22
C GLN A 52 6.81 -6.86 4.59
N ASP A 53 7.57 -6.89 5.67
CA ASP A 53 7.04 -6.87 7.04
C ASP A 53 6.32 -5.55 7.35
N LEU A 54 6.85 -4.42 6.87
CA LEU A 54 6.18 -3.13 7.01
C LEU A 54 4.84 -3.09 6.29
N VAL A 55 4.81 -3.47 5.00
CA VAL A 55 3.57 -3.39 4.21
C VAL A 55 2.51 -4.36 4.72
N MET A 56 2.93 -5.53 5.23
CA MET A 56 2.03 -6.48 5.89
C MET A 56 1.44 -5.87 7.16
N LYS A 57 2.26 -5.23 7.99
CA LYS A 57 1.80 -4.57 9.21
C LYS A 57 0.84 -3.43 8.90
N LEU A 58 1.12 -2.59 7.90
CA LEU A 58 0.23 -1.51 7.48
C LEU A 58 -1.13 -2.04 7.02
N SER A 59 -1.15 -3.09 6.21
CA SER A 59 -2.41 -3.70 5.74
C SER A 59 -3.24 -4.27 6.89
N PHE A 60 -2.59 -4.92 7.87
CA PHE A 60 -3.23 -5.47 9.05
C PHE A 60 -3.80 -4.36 9.96
N GLU A 61 -3.02 -3.34 10.30
CA GLU A 61 -3.46 -2.27 11.22
C GLU A 61 -4.62 -1.46 10.62
N LYS A 62 -4.64 -1.23 9.30
CA LYS A 62 -5.80 -0.64 8.61
C LYS A 62 -7.07 -1.46 8.78
N ALA A 63 -6.99 -2.77 8.59
CA ALA A 63 -8.14 -3.66 8.73
C ALA A 63 -8.56 -3.77 10.20
N LYS A 64 -7.63 -3.94 11.13
CA LYS A 64 -7.86 -4.05 12.57
C LYS A 64 -8.54 -2.81 13.13
N ASN A 65 -8.13 -1.61 12.72
CA ASN A 65 -8.75 -0.35 13.15
C ASN A 65 -10.26 -0.32 12.85
N ILE A 66 -10.67 -0.81 11.68
CA ILE A 66 -12.09 -0.89 11.30
C ILE A 66 -12.78 -2.05 12.01
N SER A 67 -12.12 -3.21 12.15
CA SER A 67 -12.69 -4.40 12.80
C SER A 67 -13.11 -4.14 14.25
N GLY A 68 -12.48 -3.19 14.94
CA GLY A 68 -12.92 -2.77 16.28
C GLY A 68 -14.34 -2.22 16.32
N ARG A 69 -14.81 -1.61 15.22
CA ARG A 69 -16.19 -1.06 15.09
C ARG A 69 -17.17 -2.01 14.40
N TYR A 70 -16.64 -2.94 13.61
CA TYR A 70 -17.39 -3.88 12.77
C TYR A 70 -16.91 -5.31 13.03
N SER A 71 -17.03 -5.76 14.29
CA SER A 71 -16.38 -6.99 14.78
C SER A 71 -16.87 -8.26 14.09
N LYS A 72 -18.13 -8.29 13.62
CA LYS A 72 -18.73 -9.46 12.97
C LYS A 72 -18.47 -9.52 11.46
N ASP A 73 -17.94 -8.44 10.89
CA ASP A 73 -17.74 -8.30 9.46
C ASP A 73 -16.32 -8.71 9.03
N LEU A 74 -16.20 -9.12 7.78
CA LEU A 74 -14.91 -9.41 7.16
C LEU A 74 -14.27 -8.11 6.68
N ILE A 75 -13.18 -7.70 7.29
CA ILE A 75 -12.46 -6.48 6.93
C ILE A 75 -11.24 -6.81 6.07
N ILE A 76 -11.17 -6.21 4.89
CA ILE A 76 -10.02 -6.33 3.98
C ILE A 76 -9.17 -5.08 4.09
N GLY A 77 -7.95 -5.22 4.61
CA GLY A 77 -6.90 -4.20 4.56
C GLY A 77 -5.95 -4.46 3.40
N CYS A 78 -5.48 -3.40 2.77
CA CYS A 78 -4.50 -3.50 1.70
C CYS A 78 -3.53 -2.32 1.73
N ASP A 79 -2.25 -2.63 1.61
CA ASP A 79 -1.20 -1.63 1.46
C ASP A 79 -0.22 -1.98 0.35
N GLN A 80 0.42 -0.96 -0.22
CA GLN A 80 1.42 -1.14 -1.27
C GLN A 80 2.56 -0.13 -1.07
N THR A 81 3.78 -0.60 -1.27
CA THR A 81 4.97 0.23 -1.23
C THR A 81 5.89 -0.04 -2.42
N LEU A 82 6.70 0.96 -2.78
CA LEU A 82 7.76 0.85 -3.76
C LEU A 82 9.10 0.67 -3.03
N TYR A 83 9.78 -0.44 -3.33
CA TYR A 83 11.11 -0.75 -2.78
C TYR A 83 12.18 -0.59 -3.86
N PHE A 84 13.16 0.27 -3.59
CA PHE A 84 14.22 0.62 -4.52
C PHE A 84 15.55 0.85 -3.79
N LYS A 85 16.62 0.18 -4.24
CA LYS A 85 17.98 0.34 -3.67
C LYS A 85 18.01 0.29 -2.14
N LYS A 86 17.40 -0.75 -1.55
CA LYS A 86 17.31 -1.02 -0.10
C LYS A 86 16.55 0.03 0.71
N ARG A 87 15.64 0.77 0.09
CA ARG A 87 14.77 1.75 0.76
C ARG A 87 13.36 1.75 0.18
N ILE A 88 12.44 2.25 0.95
CA ILE A 88 11.08 2.52 0.50
C ILE A 88 11.02 3.95 -0.05
N LEU A 89 10.38 4.11 -1.21
CA LEU A 89 10.02 5.41 -1.73
C LEU A 89 8.57 5.72 -1.37
N ASN A 90 8.39 6.73 -0.55
CA ASN A 90 7.08 7.25 -0.19
C ASN A 90 6.52 8.13 -1.32
N LYS A 91 5.23 8.46 -1.25
CA LYS A 91 4.64 9.42 -2.18
C LYS A 91 5.35 10.77 -2.03
N PRO A 92 5.79 11.38 -3.14
CA PRO A 92 6.45 12.67 -3.09
C PRO A 92 5.46 13.74 -2.61
N VAL A 93 5.96 14.73 -1.86
CA VAL A 93 5.14 15.78 -1.28
C VAL A 93 5.14 17.08 -2.11
N ASN A 94 6.05 17.19 -3.08
CA ASN A 94 6.18 18.36 -3.95
C ASN A 94 6.73 17.99 -5.33
N TYR A 95 6.82 18.98 -6.21
CA TYR A 95 7.30 18.82 -7.58
C TYR A 95 8.76 18.35 -7.63
N GLU A 96 9.64 18.95 -6.85
CA GLU A 96 11.07 18.66 -6.82
C GLU A 96 11.32 17.20 -6.43
N GLU A 97 10.65 16.75 -5.38
CA GLU A 97 10.75 15.37 -4.91
C GLU A 97 10.20 14.38 -5.95
N SER A 98 9.08 14.72 -6.61
CA SER A 98 8.52 13.92 -7.70
C SER A 98 9.51 13.78 -8.86
N PHE A 99 10.15 14.89 -9.22
CA PHE A 99 11.15 14.90 -10.30
C PHE A 99 12.35 14.02 -9.97
N GLU A 100 12.94 14.19 -8.79
CA GLU A 100 14.11 13.43 -8.35
C GLU A 100 13.81 11.93 -8.20
N GLN A 101 12.62 11.57 -7.69
CA GLN A 101 12.22 10.17 -7.60
C GLN A 101 12.09 9.52 -8.99
N LEU A 102 11.41 10.17 -9.93
CA LEU A 102 11.26 9.65 -11.30
C LEU A 102 12.59 9.58 -12.02
N LYS A 103 13.44 10.58 -11.85
CA LYS A 103 14.80 10.60 -12.39
C LYS A 103 15.65 9.46 -11.83
N GLY A 104 15.57 9.21 -10.53
CA GLY A 104 16.27 8.11 -9.88
C GLY A 104 15.78 6.72 -10.29
N LEU A 105 14.51 6.59 -10.67
CA LEU A 105 13.90 5.34 -11.15
C LEU A 105 14.13 5.12 -12.66
N SER A 106 14.50 6.16 -13.42
CA SER A 106 14.65 6.10 -14.88
C SER A 106 15.67 5.03 -15.31
N GLY A 107 15.21 4.06 -16.10
CA GLY A 107 16.02 2.93 -16.58
C GLY A 107 16.34 1.86 -15.53
N GLU A 108 15.89 2.02 -14.30
CA GLU A 108 16.23 1.16 -13.17
C GLU A 108 15.15 0.11 -12.86
N ASN A 109 15.58 -0.99 -12.23
CA ASN A 109 14.69 -2.00 -11.69
C ASN A 109 14.27 -1.64 -10.26
N HIS A 110 13.01 -1.86 -9.95
CA HIS A 110 12.46 -1.68 -8.61
C HIS A 110 11.40 -2.74 -8.32
N LYS A 111 10.89 -2.77 -7.10
CA LYS A 111 9.83 -3.72 -6.72
C LYS A 111 8.61 -2.98 -6.19
N LEU A 112 7.43 -3.45 -6.59
CA LEU A 112 6.18 -3.11 -5.92
C LEU A 112 5.81 -4.25 -4.98
N ILE A 113 5.61 -3.94 -3.72
CA ILE A 113 5.25 -4.89 -2.67
C ILE A 113 3.82 -4.56 -2.25
N THR A 114 2.91 -5.52 -2.40
CA THR A 114 1.51 -5.35 -2.03
C THR A 114 1.14 -6.39 -0.98
N ALA A 115 0.58 -5.96 0.13
CA ALA A 115 0.01 -6.85 1.14
C ALA A 115 -1.50 -6.67 1.24
N THR A 116 -2.20 -7.78 1.40
CA THR A 116 -3.64 -7.82 1.67
C THR A 116 -3.87 -8.68 2.89
N THR A 117 -4.68 -8.19 3.82
CA THR A 117 -4.98 -8.88 5.07
C THR A 117 -6.48 -8.90 5.31
N CYS A 118 -7.02 -10.05 5.66
CA CYS A 118 -8.41 -10.21 6.09
C CYS A 118 -8.46 -10.35 7.61
N VAL A 119 -9.29 -9.52 8.24
CA VAL A 119 -9.45 -9.45 9.70
C VAL A 119 -10.94 -9.62 10.05
N MET A 120 -11.21 -10.40 11.08
CA MET A 120 -12.52 -10.55 11.72
C MET A 120 -12.31 -10.63 13.22
N GLU A 121 -13.18 -10.00 14.01
CA GLU A 121 -13.03 -9.93 15.48
C GLU A 121 -11.65 -9.45 15.94
N SER A 122 -11.08 -8.48 15.20
CA SER A 122 -9.73 -7.94 15.43
C SER A 122 -8.58 -8.95 15.28
N LYS A 123 -8.87 -10.15 14.75
CA LYS A 123 -7.88 -11.20 14.49
C LYS A 123 -7.64 -11.34 12.99
N GLN A 124 -6.38 -11.49 12.62
CA GLN A 124 -6.02 -11.83 11.24
C GLN A 124 -6.47 -13.27 10.96
N ILE A 125 -7.31 -13.45 9.95
CA ILE A 125 -7.78 -14.77 9.51
C ILE A 125 -7.12 -15.21 8.21
N TRP A 126 -6.61 -14.26 7.42
CA TRP A 126 -5.89 -14.54 6.17
C TRP A 126 -4.99 -13.36 5.82
N SER A 127 -3.89 -13.65 5.14
CA SER A 127 -3.05 -12.61 4.53
C SER A 127 -2.30 -13.14 3.32
N TYR A 128 -1.97 -12.23 2.42
CA TYR A 128 -1.16 -12.50 1.25
C TYR A 128 -0.25 -11.33 0.95
N ILE A 129 0.95 -11.63 0.49
CA ILE A 129 1.91 -10.63 0.01
C ILE A 129 2.37 -11.00 -1.39
N SER A 130 2.43 -10.03 -2.26
CA SER A 130 3.00 -10.17 -3.59
C SER A 130 4.14 -9.18 -3.80
N VAL A 131 5.13 -9.60 -4.55
CA VAL A 131 6.28 -8.79 -4.94
C VAL A 131 6.38 -8.83 -6.45
N GLN A 132 6.21 -7.68 -7.10
CA GLN A 132 6.36 -7.54 -8.55
C GLN A 132 7.70 -6.88 -8.86
N ASP A 133 8.47 -7.53 -9.74
CA ASP A 133 9.65 -6.93 -10.34
C ASP A 133 9.22 -5.98 -11.46
N MET A 134 9.63 -4.74 -11.35
CA MET A 134 9.31 -3.67 -12.28
C MET A 134 10.59 -3.12 -12.89
N GLN A 135 10.52 -2.82 -14.17
CA GLN A 135 11.59 -2.09 -14.87
C GLN A 135 11.03 -0.78 -15.39
N MET A 136 11.62 0.32 -14.96
CA MET A 136 11.27 1.64 -15.48
C MET A 136 11.95 1.85 -16.82
N ARG A 137 11.19 2.32 -17.81
CA ARG A 137 11.80 2.80 -19.07
C ARG A 137 12.72 4.00 -18.80
N THR A 138 13.65 4.26 -19.70
CA THR A 138 14.45 5.49 -19.64
C THR A 138 13.57 6.70 -19.87
N LEU A 139 13.63 7.67 -18.96
CA LEU A 139 12.86 8.91 -18.98
C LEU A 139 13.80 10.10 -19.24
N SER A 140 13.44 10.99 -20.16
CA SER A 140 14.13 12.28 -20.30
C SER A 140 13.63 13.27 -19.24
N ASP A 141 14.46 14.25 -18.88
CA ASP A 141 14.06 15.33 -17.96
C ASP A 141 12.84 16.09 -18.48
N GLU A 142 12.73 16.27 -19.78
CA GLU A 142 11.57 16.91 -20.42
C GLU A 142 10.30 16.08 -20.25
N TYR A 143 10.38 14.75 -20.46
CA TYR A 143 9.26 13.85 -20.23
C TYR A 143 8.80 13.91 -18.78
N ILE A 144 9.73 13.82 -17.81
CA ILE A 144 9.40 13.89 -16.38
C ILE A 144 8.69 15.20 -16.03
N LYS A 145 9.24 16.36 -16.48
CA LYS A 145 8.64 17.68 -16.29
C LYS A 145 7.22 17.77 -16.82
N ASN A 146 6.95 17.17 -17.96
CA ASN A 146 5.61 17.16 -18.55
C ASN A 146 4.64 16.22 -17.85
N TYR A 147 5.13 15.12 -17.30
CA TYR A 147 4.33 14.12 -16.58
C TYR A 147 3.85 14.59 -15.21
N ILE A 148 4.65 15.37 -14.49
CA ILE A 148 4.34 15.81 -13.12
C ILE A 148 3.66 17.20 -13.04
N LYS A 149 3.32 17.82 -14.18
CA LYS A 149 2.49 19.04 -14.27
C LYS A 149 1.04 18.72 -13.90
#